data_dd50f55a8d4d477778245d685f6b2428
#
_entry.id   dd50f55a8d4d477778245d685f6b2428
#
_cell.length_a   1.000
_cell.length_b   1.000
_cell.length_c   1.000
_cell.angle_alpha   90.00
_cell.angle_beta   90.00
_cell.angle_gamma   90.00
#
_symmetry.space_group_name_H-M   'P 1'
#
loop_
_entity.id
_entity.type
_entity.pdbx_description
1 polymer ?
#
loop_
_entity_poly.entity_id
_entity_poly.type
_entity_poly.pdbx_seq_one_letter_code
_entity_poly.pdbx_strand_id
1 'polypeptide(L)' 'MVRYIGQCQLCSFETEPTDDRDEADSLVFDHITDVHVDDYIDAHIEIIETEEES' A
#
# COMPACT_ATOMS: atom_id res chain seq x y z
N MET A 1 1.93 -18.95 3.29
CA MET A 1 1.01 -18.06 2.58
C MET A 1 1.62 -16.69 2.42
N VAL A 2 1.57 -16.14 1.22
CA VAL A 2 2.16 -14.84 0.95
C VAL A 2 1.13 -13.75 1.18
N ARG A 3 1.53 -12.68 1.85
CA ARG A 3 0.69 -11.51 2.07
C ARG A 3 1.40 -10.28 1.55
N TYR A 4 0.64 -9.27 1.24
CA TYR A 4 1.15 -8.03 0.67
C TYR A 4 0.73 -6.86 1.53
N ILE A 5 1.68 -5.96 1.78
CA ILE A 5 1.45 -4.73 2.53
C ILE A 5 1.81 -3.57 1.64
N GLY A 6 0.87 -2.65 1.43
CA GLY A 6 1.15 -1.44 0.67
C GLY A 6 1.65 -0.34 1.59
N GLN A 7 2.69 0.36 1.16
CA GLN A 7 3.25 1.48 1.91
C GLN A 7 3.17 2.77 1.11
N CYS A 8 2.78 3.84 1.78
CA CYS A 8 2.83 5.18 1.21
C CYS A 8 4.21 5.77 1.49
N GLN A 9 4.88 6.25 0.44
CA GLN A 9 6.22 6.82 0.60
C GLN A 9 6.20 8.29 1.00
N LEU A 10 5.03 8.91 0.97
CA LEU A 10 4.89 10.32 1.38
C LEU A 10 4.68 10.47 2.89
N CYS A 11 4.28 9.40 3.54
CA CYS A 11 4.10 9.39 4.99
C CYS A 11 4.37 7.96 5.48
N SER A 12 4.00 7.66 6.71
CA SER A 12 4.28 6.35 7.30
C SER A 12 3.10 5.39 7.21
N PHE A 13 2.14 5.68 6.35
CA PHE A 13 0.96 4.84 6.23
C PHE A 13 1.30 3.47 5.65
N GLU A 14 0.74 2.43 6.25
CA GLU A 14 0.85 1.07 5.75
C GLU A 14 -0.52 0.42 5.79
N THR A 15 -0.84 -0.37 4.78
CA THR A 15 -2.08 -1.13 4.78
C THR A 15 -1.95 -2.37 5.64
N GLU A 16 -3.08 -2.98 5.96
CA GLU A 16 -3.06 -4.29 6.60
C GLU A 16 -2.63 -5.35 5.58
N PRO A 17 -2.02 -6.46 6.03
CA PRO A 17 -1.65 -7.52 5.10
C PRO A 17 -2.85 -8.08 4.35
N THR A 18 -2.72 -8.23 3.05
CA THR A 18 -3.78 -8.79 2.22
C THR A 18 -3.24 -9.93 1.36
N ASP A 19 -4.12 -10.79 0.89
CA ASP A 19 -3.75 -11.90 0.02
C ASP A 19 -3.56 -11.45 -1.42
N ASP A 20 -4.00 -10.24 -1.75
CA ASP A 20 -4.03 -9.75 -3.11
C ASP A 20 -3.15 -8.52 -3.23
N ARG A 21 -2.13 -8.61 -4.09
CA ARG A 21 -1.22 -7.49 -4.33
C ARG A 21 -1.96 -6.28 -4.89
N ASP A 22 -2.91 -6.53 -5.79
CA ASP A 22 -3.70 -5.43 -6.37
C ASP A 22 -4.54 -4.72 -5.32
N GLU A 23 -5.03 -5.47 -4.34
CA GLU A 23 -5.79 -4.88 -3.25
C GLU A 23 -4.91 -3.98 -2.39
N ALA A 24 -3.70 -4.43 -2.07
CA ALA A 24 -2.75 -3.62 -1.32
C ALA A 24 -2.43 -2.33 -2.06
N ASP A 25 -2.18 -2.42 -3.35
CA ASP A 25 -1.89 -1.27 -4.19
C ASP A 25 -3.08 -0.29 -4.20
N SER A 26 -4.27 -0.82 -4.37
CA SER A 26 -5.49 -0.02 -4.41
C SER A 26 -5.74 0.70 -3.09
N LEU A 27 -5.49 0.03 -1.97
CA LEU A 27 -5.68 0.64 -0.66
C LEU A 27 -4.73 1.81 -0.44
N VAL A 28 -3.47 1.67 -0.84
CA VAL A 28 -2.51 2.76 -0.73
C VAL A 28 -2.87 3.89 -1.69
N PHE A 29 -3.26 3.56 -2.90
CA PHE A 29 -3.67 4.57 -3.88
C PHE A 29 -4.84 5.39 -3.36
N ASP A 30 -5.82 4.72 -2.77
CA ASP A 30 -6.97 5.39 -2.18
C ASP A 30 -6.54 6.36 -1.07
N HIS A 31 -5.61 5.92 -0.22
CA HIS A 31 -5.05 6.76 0.82
C HIS A 31 -4.37 8.00 0.22
N ILE A 32 -3.55 7.80 -0.82
CA ILE A 32 -2.81 8.90 -1.44
C ILE A 32 -3.75 9.91 -2.07
N THR A 33 -4.77 9.45 -2.76
CA THR A 33 -5.72 10.35 -3.40
C THR A 33 -6.63 11.06 -2.41
N ASP A 34 -6.74 10.56 -1.18
CA ASP A 34 -7.54 11.17 -0.13
C ASP A 34 -6.71 12.13 0.73
N VAL A 35 -5.52 11.71 1.13
CA VAL A 35 -4.66 12.45 2.06
C VAL A 35 -3.64 13.32 1.32
N HIS A 36 -3.10 12.82 0.22
CA HIS A 36 -2.05 13.50 -0.55
C HIS A 36 -2.55 13.89 -1.93
N VAL A 37 -3.75 14.45 -1.99
CA VAL A 37 -4.43 14.72 -3.26
C VAL A 37 -3.60 15.62 -4.19
N ASP A 38 -2.80 16.51 -3.65
CA ASP A 38 -2.00 17.42 -4.46
C ASP A 38 -0.70 16.78 -4.95
N ASP A 39 -0.29 15.69 -4.34
CA ASP A 39 0.99 15.04 -4.62
C ASP A 39 0.85 13.64 -5.22
N TYR A 40 -0.37 13.22 -5.53
CA TYR A 40 -0.59 11.85 -5.96
C TYR A 40 0.17 11.47 -7.24
N ILE A 41 0.45 12.45 -8.10
CA ILE A 41 1.18 12.20 -9.35
C ILE A 41 2.61 11.79 -9.08
N ASP A 42 3.23 12.38 -8.05
CA ASP A 42 4.61 12.10 -7.67
C ASP A 42 4.72 11.02 -6.59
N ALA A 43 3.60 10.53 -6.11
CA ALA A 43 3.60 9.54 -5.04
C ALA A 43 4.08 8.19 -5.54
N HIS A 44 4.89 7.54 -4.73
CA HIS A 44 5.33 6.17 -5.00
C HIS A 44 4.64 5.21 -4.05
N ILE A 45 4.18 4.10 -4.61
CA ILE A 45 3.56 3.04 -3.81
C ILE A 45 4.55 1.89 -3.77
N GLU A 46 4.88 1.45 -2.57
CA GLU A 46 5.73 0.28 -2.38
C GLU A 46 4.90 -0.87 -1.85
N ILE A 47 5.04 -2.02 -2.46
CA ILE A 47 4.34 -3.22 -2.02
C ILE A 47 5.38 -4.16 -1.42
N ILE A 48 5.16 -4.51 -0.17
CA ILE A 48 6.05 -5.42 0.56
C ILE A 48 5.40 -6.80 0.59
N GLU A 49 6.16 -7.79 0.17
CA GLU A 49 5.71 -9.16 0.21
C GLU A 49 6.20 -9.81 1.49
N THR A 50 5.28 -10.40 2.25
CA THR A 50 5.62 -11.09 3.49
C THR A 50 5.13 -12.53 3.42
N GLU A 51 5.81 -13.41 4.13
CA GLU A 51 5.35 -14.79 4.26
C GLU A 51 4.83 -14.99 5.67
N GLU A 52 3.60 -15.50 5.75
CA GLU A 52 3.02 -15.85 7.02
C GLU A 52 2.89 -17.35 7.10
N GLU A 53 3.34 -17.92 8.20
CA GLU A 53 3.14 -19.34 8.47
C GLU A 53 1.77 -19.52 9.12
N SER A 54 0.99 -20.39 8.53
CA SER A 54 -0.33 -20.70 9.07
C SER A 54 -0.25 -21.78 10.13
#